data_1f7ac69db1faa94d0b94f5bbd94e715f
#
_entry.id   1f7ac69db1faa94d0b94f5bbd94e715f
#
_cell.length_a   1.000
_cell.length_b   1.000
_cell.length_c   1.000
_cell.angle_alpha   90.00
_cell.angle_beta   90.00
_cell.angle_gamma   90.00
#
_symmetry.space_group_name_H-M   'P 1'
#
loop_
_entity.id
_entity.type
_entity.pdbx_description
1 polymer ?
#
loop_
_entity_poly.entity_id
_entity_poly.type
_entity_poly.pdbx_seq_one_letter_code
_entity_poly.pdbx_strand_id
1 'polypeptide(L)'
;PTMPEHFESVAYFTTYLRGQYLFLLMLSLLVWNNVRHSVAVLKVKQNLEQLRTIEYLWLPVLLFVVASIALYQGITYGITLTCIFAPIALLNAIGIVRYVYQKDIVAGSWVTEHIGHIIGSGIGAYTAFFAFGGRALFEGSPSLQLVSWVLPALIGVPFSIWLSCKYKPKSSGRNTSSLKPKVVKS
;
A
#
# COMPACT_ATOMS: atom_id res chain seq x y z
N PRO A 1 27.46 14.09 -4.66
CA PRO A 1 26.82 14.47 -5.92
C PRO A 1 27.11 15.95 -6.17
N THR A 2 27.64 16.26 -7.35
CA THR A 2 27.86 17.63 -7.82
C THR A 2 26.49 18.26 -8.12
N MET A 3 26.30 19.50 -7.71
CA MET A 3 25.07 20.25 -7.96
C MET A 3 24.94 20.53 -9.47
N PRO A 4 23.83 20.13 -10.13
CA PRO A 4 23.59 20.49 -11.52
C PRO A 4 23.38 22.00 -11.70
N GLU A 5 23.76 22.54 -12.86
CA GLU A 5 23.73 23.98 -13.17
C GLU A 5 22.34 24.63 -13.07
N HIS A 6 21.27 23.84 -13.16
CA HIS A 6 19.88 24.34 -13.08
C HIS A 6 19.39 24.60 -11.64
N PHE A 7 20.18 24.30 -10.60
CA PHE A 7 19.82 24.62 -9.23
C PHE A 7 20.37 25.97 -8.81
N GLU A 8 19.50 26.85 -8.33
CA GLU A 8 19.83 28.23 -7.94
C GLU A 8 20.71 28.33 -6.68
N SER A 9 20.65 27.29 -5.80
CA SER A 9 21.45 27.26 -4.58
C SER A 9 21.69 25.84 -4.06
N VAL A 10 22.80 25.67 -3.32
CA VAL A 10 23.14 24.42 -2.63
C VAL A 10 22.05 24.03 -1.63
N ALA A 11 21.43 24.99 -0.96
CA ALA A 11 20.35 24.73 -0.01
C ALA A 11 19.11 24.14 -0.70
N TYR A 12 18.72 24.68 -1.85
CA TYR A 12 17.60 24.15 -2.63
C TYR A 12 17.88 22.74 -3.16
N PHE A 13 19.07 22.51 -3.70
CA PHE A 13 19.50 21.18 -4.15
C PHE A 13 19.50 20.15 -3.02
N THR A 14 20.00 20.51 -1.83
CA THR A 14 20.00 19.65 -0.65
C THR A 14 18.57 19.30 -0.22
N THR A 15 17.67 20.26 -0.23
CA THR A 15 16.26 20.05 0.11
C THR A 15 15.57 19.13 -0.89
N TYR A 16 15.84 19.32 -2.18
CA TYR A 16 15.35 18.44 -3.24
C TYR A 16 15.83 17.00 -3.06
N LEU A 17 17.12 16.79 -2.81
CA LEU A 17 17.68 15.45 -2.56
C LEU A 17 17.05 14.78 -1.32
N ARG A 18 16.87 15.52 -0.23
CA ARG A 18 16.19 15.01 0.97
C ARG A 18 14.78 14.54 0.67
N GLY A 19 14.04 15.29 -0.14
CA GLY A 19 12.69 14.91 -0.59
C GLY A 19 12.70 13.61 -1.40
N GLN A 20 13.67 13.43 -2.29
CA GLN A 20 13.82 12.21 -3.08
C GLN A 20 14.16 10.99 -2.21
N TYR A 21 15.08 11.12 -1.27
CA TYR A 21 15.42 10.03 -0.34
C TYR A 21 14.26 9.69 0.59
N LEU A 22 13.52 10.68 1.07
CA LEU A 22 12.33 10.45 1.89
C LEU A 22 11.24 9.73 1.10
N PHE A 23 11.04 10.08 -0.17
CA PHE A 23 10.12 9.39 -1.06
C PHE A 23 10.52 7.92 -1.27
N LEU A 24 11.80 7.63 -1.51
CA LEU A 24 12.31 6.26 -1.64
C LEU A 24 12.13 5.45 -0.36
N LEU A 25 12.41 6.07 0.80
CA LEU A 25 12.19 5.44 2.10
C LEU A 25 10.70 5.09 2.28
N MET A 26 9.80 6.02 1.98
CA MET A 26 8.36 5.79 2.04
C MET A 26 7.91 4.65 1.13
N LEU A 27 8.39 4.60 -0.12
CA LEU A 27 8.08 3.50 -1.04
C LEU A 27 8.61 2.16 -0.54
N SER A 28 9.83 2.13 -0.02
CA SER A 28 10.43 0.92 0.55
C SER A 28 9.61 0.38 1.73
N LEU A 29 9.19 1.28 2.63
CA LEU A 29 8.32 0.94 3.75
C LEU A 29 6.94 0.46 3.27
N LEU A 30 6.37 1.09 2.25
CA LEU A 30 5.09 0.70 1.66
C LEU A 30 5.16 -0.72 1.08
N VAL A 31 6.19 -1.01 0.29
CA VAL A 31 6.40 -2.35 -0.30
C VAL A 31 6.61 -3.39 0.80
N TRP A 32 7.49 -3.11 1.77
CA TRP A 32 7.73 -4.02 2.88
C TRP A 32 6.49 -4.27 3.71
N ASN A 33 5.73 -3.22 4.04
CA ASN A 33 4.47 -3.33 4.78
C ASN A 33 3.45 -4.22 4.04
N ASN A 34 3.30 -4.02 2.74
CA ASN A 34 2.41 -4.82 1.90
C ASN A 34 2.82 -6.29 1.84
N VAL A 35 4.10 -6.60 1.60
CA VAL A 35 4.60 -7.99 1.58
C VAL A 35 4.40 -8.65 2.94
N ARG A 36 4.79 -7.97 4.02
CA ARG A 36 4.66 -8.50 5.38
C ARG A 36 3.20 -8.76 5.75
N HIS A 37 2.29 -7.82 5.45
CA HIS A 37 0.86 -7.96 5.69
C HIS A 37 0.28 -9.11 4.87
N SER A 38 0.57 -9.16 3.58
CA SER A 38 0.15 -10.23 2.67
C SER A 38 0.51 -11.64 3.19
N VAL A 39 1.74 -11.81 3.68
CA VAL A 39 2.17 -13.10 4.27
C VAL A 39 1.52 -13.35 5.63
N ALA A 40 1.36 -12.31 6.46
CA ALA A 40 0.78 -12.44 7.78
C ALA A 40 -0.69 -12.90 7.72
N VAL A 41 -1.49 -12.33 6.81
CA VAL A 41 -2.91 -12.70 6.68
C VAL A 41 -3.09 -14.15 6.20
N LEU A 42 -2.16 -14.70 5.40
CA LEU A 42 -2.16 -16.12 5.04
C LEU A 42 -1.92 -17.04 6.22
N LYS A 43 -1.06 -16.62 7.17
CA LYS A 43 -0.73 -17.41 8.36
C LYS A 43 -1.86 -17.39 9.38
N VAL A 44 -2.42 -16.23 9.69
CA VAL A 44 -3.42 -16.07 10.74
C VAL A 44 -4.85 -16.33 10.25
N LYS A 45 -5.10 -16.16 8.95
CA LYS A 45 -6.41 -16.31 8.30
C LYS A 45 -7.51 -15.52 9.02
N GLN A 46 -8.32 -16.17 9.83
CA GLN A 46 -9.43 -15.57 10.57
C GLN A 46 -9.05 -15.12 11.99
N ASN A 47 -7.89 -15.54 12.50
CA ASN A 47 -7.44 -15.19 13.86
C ASN A 47 -6.62 -13.91 13.86
N LEU A 48 -7.26 -12.75 13.60
CA LEU A 48 -6.60 -11.46 13.52
C LEU A 48 -6.03 -10.97 14.88
N GLU A 49 -6.43 -11.55 16.00
CA GLU A 49 -5.89 -11.20 17.32
C GLU A 49 -4.38 -11.41 17.39
N GLN A 50 -3.85 -12.40 16.68
CA GLN A 50 -2.41 -12.65 16.58
C GLN A 50 -1.64 -11.49 15.92
N LEU A 51 -2.31 -10.62 15.16
CA LEU A 51 -1.71 -9.43 14.53
C LEU A 51 -1.80 -8.19 15.42
N ARG A 52 -2.53 -8.23 16.54
CA ARG A 52 -2.69 -7.09 17.47
C ARG A 52 -1.51 -6.96 18.42
N THR A 53 -0.31 -7.09 17.90
CA THR A 53 0.95 -6.98 18.68
C THR A 53 1.73 -5.74 18.25
N ILE A 54 2.50 -5.18 19.18
CA ILE A 54 3.40 -4.05 18.87
C ILE A 54 4.40 -4.43 17.79
N GLU A 55 4.91 -5.67 17.84
CA GLU A 55 5.83 -6.21 16.83
C GLU A 55 5.24 -6.23 15.41
N TYR A 56 3.93 -6.29 15.30
CA TYR A 56 3.28 -6.23 14.00
C TYR A 56 2.90 -4.80 13.61
N LEU A 57 2.36 -4.03 14.52
CA LEU A 57 1.76 -2.71 14.23
C LEU A 57 2.79 -1.58 14.07
N TRP A 58 4.04 -1.75 14.56
CA TRP A 58 5.04 -0.69 14.43
C TRP A 58 5.31 -0.27 12.98
N LEU A 59 5.28 -1.23 12.04
CA LEU A 59 5.60 -0.97 10.64
C LEU A 59 4.52 -0.12 9.91
N PRO A 60 3.21 -0.44 9.98
CA PRO A 60 2.18 0.45 9.45
C PRO A 60 2.16 1.82 10.15
N VAL A 61 2.46 1.90 11.46
CA VAL A 61 2.58 3.19 12.16
C VAL A 61 3.77 3.99 11.64
N LEU A 62 4.93 3.35 11.47
CA LEU A 62 6.11 4.00 10.88
C LEU A 62 5.83 4.49 9.46
N LEU A 63 5.17 3.66 8.63
CA LEU A 63 4.76 4.06 7.28
C LEU A 63 3.85 5.29 7.32
N PHE A 64 2.88 5.31 8.24
CA PHE A 64 1.98 6.46 8.40
C PHE A 64 2.73 7.75 8.74
N VAL A 65 3.67 7.69 9.69
CA VAL A 65 4.49 8.85 10.09
C VAL A 65 5.35 9.34 8.92
N VAL A 66 6.09 8.42 8.27
CA VAL A 66 6.97 8.78 7.15
C VAL A 66 6.16 9.33 5.97
N ALA A 67 5.00 8.74 5.65
CA ALA A 67 4.13 9.21 4.58
C ALA A 67 3.52 10.60 4.89
N SER A 68 3.20 10.89 6.16
CA SER A 68 2.74 12.22 6.58
C SER A 68 3.81 13.29 6.39
N ILE A 69 5.05 12.99 6.80
CA ILE A 69 6.20 13.89 6.61
C ILE A 69 6.47 14.09 5.10
N ALA A 70 6.44 13.00 4.33
CA ALA A 70 6.65 13.05 2.90
C ALA A 70 5.56 13.88 2.20
N LEU A 71 4.30 13.72 2.56
CA LEU A 71 3.17 14.50 2.03
C LEU A 71 3.36 16.00 2.32
N TYR A 72 3.70 16.33 3.56
CA TYR A 72 3.98 17.72 3.94
C TYR A 72 5.09 18.33 3.08
N GLN A 73 6.21 17.62 2.92
CA GLN A 73 7.31 18.08 2.07
C GLN A 73 6.91 18.14 0.59
N GLY A 74 6.15 17.15 0.10
CA GLY A 74 5.65 17.11 -1.26
C GLY A 74 4.83 18.35 -1.61
N ILE A 75 3.92 18.76 -0.72
CA ILE A 75 3.08 19.95 -0.87
C ILE A 75 3.94 21.23 -0.78
N THR A 76 4.81 21.31 0.22
CA THR A 76 5.62 22.50 0.47
C THR A 76 6.60 22.80 -0.69
N TYR A 77 7.20 21.75 -1.27
CA TYR A 77 8.23 21.90 -2.31
C TYR A 77 7.74 21.54 -3.72
N GLY A 78 6.44 21.27 -3.90
CA GLY A 78 5.85 20.97 -5.20
C GLY A 78 6.33 19.64 -5.82
N ILE A 79 6.68 18.63 -5.00
CA ILE A 79 7.16 17.32 -5.48
C ILE A 79 5.97 16.45 -5.88
N THR A 80 5.56 16.54 -7.16
CA THR A 80 4.36 15.89 -7.71
C THR A 80 4.28 14.39 -7.38
N LEU A 81 5.38 13.66 -7.54
CA LEU A 81 5.42 12.22 -7.31
C LEU A 81 5.08 11.87 -5.85
N THR A 82 5.64 12.63 -4.91
CA THR A 82 5.37 12.46 -3.48
C THR A 82 3.92 12.81 -3.15
N CYS A 83 3.36 13.87 -3.75
CA CYS A 83 1.95 14.24 -3.55
C CYS A 83 0.96 13.17 -4.03
N ILE A 84 1.34 12.38 -5.04
CA ILE A 84 0.51 11.26 -5.55
C ILE A 84 0.64 10.03 -4.63
N PHE A 85 1.85 9.65 -4.26
CA PHE A 85 2.10 8.39 -3.57
C PHE A 85 1.95 8.45 -2.06
N ALA A 86 2.18 9.59 -1.41
CA ALA A 86 2.05 9.70 0.04
C ALA A 86 0.60 9.47 0.53
N PRO A 87 -0.47 10.00 -0.10
CA PRO A 87 -1.85 9.64 0.25
C PRO A 87 -2.12 8.14 0.11
N ILE A 88 -1.58 7.48 -0.92
CA ILE A 88 -1.72 6.02 -1.11
C ILE A 88 -1.07 5.27 0.04
N ALA A 89 0.13 5.68 0.47
CA ALA A 89 0.83 5.08 1.60
C ALA A 89 0.08 5.28 2.92
N LEU A 90 -0.52 6.47 3.14
CA LEU A 90 -1.36 6.75 4.31
C LEU A 90 -2.60 5.85 4.34
N LEU A 91 -3.33 5.77 3.22
CA LEU A 91 -4.51 4.92 3.10
C LEU A 91 -4.18 3.44 3.30
N ASN A 92 -3.04 2.99 2.79
CA ASN A 92 -2.54 1.63 2.99
C ASN A 92 -2.26 1.34 4.47
N ALA A 93 -1.54 2.23 5.16
CA ALA A 93 -1.25 2.08 6.59
C ALA A 93 -2.53 2.03 7.43
N ILE A 94 -3.47 2.95 7.18
CA ILE A 94 -4.79 2.97 7.84
C ILE A 94 -5.57 1.70 7.52
N GLY A 95 -5.57 1.24 6.27
CA GLY A 95 -6.27 0.04 5.81
C GLY A 95 -5.82 -1.19 6.57
N ILE A 96 -4.51 -1.40 6.71
CA ILE A 96 -3.94 -2.52 7.46
C ILE A 96 -4.36 -2.48 8.94
N VAL A 97 -4.26 -1.32 9.58
CA VAL A 97 -4.68 -1.19 10.99
C VAL A 97 -6.18 -1.49 11.14
N ARG A 98 -7.02 -0.93 10.26
CA ARG A 98 -8.47 -1.20 10.25
C ARG A 98 -8.77 -2.68 10.06
N TYR A 99 -8.08 -3.35 9.15
CA TYR A 99 -8.25 -4.79 8.92
C TYR A 99 -7.92 -5.59 10.17
N VAL A 100 -6.81 -5.32 10.85
CA VAL A 100 -6.39 -6.01 12.08
C VAL A 100 -7.40 -5.84 13.22
N TYR A 101 -8.05 -4.68 13.32
CA TYR A 101 -9.05 -4.40 14.36
C TYR A 101 -10.50 -4.68 13.94
N GLN A 102 -10.72 -5.23 12.75
CA GLN A 102 -12.05 -5.60 12.28
C GLN A 102 -12.68 -6.66 13.22
N LYS A 103 -13.95 -6.45 13.58
CA LYS A 103 -14.68 -7.35 14.49
C LYS A 103 -15.32 -8.50 13.74
N ASP A 104 -15.93 -8.22 12.59
CA ASP A 104 -16.66 -9.19 11.78
C ASP A 104 -15.83 -9.60 10.56
N ILE A 105 -15.29 -10.81 10.62
CA ILE A 105 -14.44 -11.35 9.55
C ILE A 105 -15.26 -12.31 8.71
N VAL A 106 -15.43 -12.00 7.43
CA VAL A 106 -16.03 -12.92 6.48
C VAL A 106 -15.04 -14.07 6.21
N ALA A 107 -15.52 -15.31 6.31
CA ALA A 107 -14.70 -16.48 6.04
C ALA A 107 -14.07 -16.38 4.63
N GLY A 108 -12.74 -16.51 4.53
CA GLY A 108 -12.01 -16.41 3.27
C GLY A 108 -11.63 -14.98 2.83
N SER A 109 -12.00 -13.91 3.56
CA SER A 109 -11.61 -12.54 3.23
C SER A 109 -10.09 -12.33 3.20
N TRP A 110 -9.33 -13.13 3.93
CA TRP A 110 -7.87 -13.12 3.92
C TRP A 110 -7.27 -13.38 2.54
N VAL A 111 -7.99 -14.08 1.64
CA VAL A 111 -7.54 -14.30 0.25
C VAL A 111 -7.52 -13.00 -0.53
N THR A 112 -8.60 -12.23 -0.47
CA THR A 112 -8.69 -10.95 -1.17
C THR A 112 -7.74 -9.91 -0.59
N GLU A 113 -7.54 -9.93 0.72
CA GLU A 113 -6.57 -9.08 1.42
C GLU A 113 -5.14 -9.42 0.98
N HIS A 114 -4.78 -10.72 0.96
CA HIS A 114 -3.51 -11.17 0.44
C HIS A 114 -3.28 -10.71 -1.01
N ILE A 115 -4.25 -10.92 -1.90
CA ILE A 115 -4.17 -10.54 -3.31
C ILE A 115 -3.93 -9.04 -3.46
N GLY A 116 -4.69 -8.22 -2.74
CA GLY A 116 -4.58 -6.76 -2.79
C GLY A 116 -3.19 -6.28 -2.39
N HIS A 117 -2.66 -6.77 -1.28
CA HIS A 117 -1.38 -6.34 -0.76
C HIS A 117 -0.18 -6.89 -1.53
N ILE A 118 -0.23 -8.15 -2.03
CA ILE A 118 0.89 -8.69 -2.83
C ILE A 118 0.99 -7.99 -4.19
N ILE A 119 -0.14 -7.70 -4.84
CA ILE A 119 -0.14 -6.93 -6.09
C ILE A 119 0.26 -5.48 -5.82
N GLY A 120 -0.24 -4.88 -4.73
CA GLY A 120 0.15 -3.54 -4.31
C GLY A 120 1.66 -3.40 -4.09
N SER A 121 2.31 -4.42 -3.51
CA SER A 121 3.77 -4.45 -3.37
C SER A 121 4.49 -4.48 -4.73
N GLY A 122 3.97 -5.25 -5.68
CA GLY A 122 4.48 -5.29 -7.05
C GLY A 122 4.36 -3.94 -7.75
N ILE A 123 3.18 -3.28 -7.66
CA ILE A 123 2.98 -1.93 -8.20
C ILE A 123 4.04 -0.98 -7.63
N GLY A 124 4.22 -0.95 -6.30
CA GLY A 124 5.19 -0.08 -5.64
C GLY A 124 6.64 -0.35 -6.09
N ALA A 125 7.05 -1.62 -6.19
CA ALA A 125 8.38 -2.00 -6.62
C ALA A 125 8.66 -1.62 -8.08
N TYR A 126 7.73 -1.88 -9.00
CA TYR A 126 7.88 -1.49 -10.41
C TYR A 126 7.85 0.03 -10.60
N THR A 127 6.99 0.74 -9.86
CA THR A 127 6.99 2.21 -9.88
C THR A 127 8.34 2.77 -9.41
N ALA A 128 8.91 2.24 -8.33
CA ALA A 128 10.23 2.64 -7.86
C ALA A 128 11.32 2.34 -8.91
N PHE A 129 11.27 1.17 -9.55
CA PHE A 129 12.20 0.83 -10.62
C PHE A 129 12.13 1.84 -11.77
N PHE A 130 10.95 2.14 -12.30
CA PHE A 130 10.80 3.08 -13.41
C PHE A 130 11.10 4.53 -13.02
N ALA A 131 10.79 4.92 -11.78
CA ALA A 131 11.04 6.28 -11.31
C ALA A 131 12.54 6.59 -11.12
N PHE A 132 13.33 5.58 -10.75
CA PHE A 132 14.74 5.78 -10.39
C PHE A 132 15.71 4.90 -11.23
N GLY A 133 15.46 3.59 -11.31
CA GLY A 133 16.34 2.66 -12.02
C GLY A 133 16.18 2.73 -13.54
N GLY A 134 14.93 2.81 -14.02
CA GLY A 134 14.62 2.86 -15.45
C GLY A 134 14.67 4.26 -16.06
N ARG A 135 15.01 5.29 -15.29
CA ARG A 135 14.99 6.69 -15.76
C ARG A 135 15.82 6.91 -17.04
N ALA A 136 16.98 6.28 -17.12
CA ALA A 136 17.86 6.37 -18.28
C ALA A 136 17.23 5.82 -19.57
N LEU A 137 16.25 4.92 -19.48
CA LEU A 137 15.54 4.37 -20.63
C LEU A 137 14.62 5.40 -21.32
N PHE A 138 14.26 6.47 -20.62
CA PHE A 138 13.30 7.49 -21.06
C PHE A 138 13.93 8.89 -21.10
N GLU A 139 15.27 8.99 -21.14
CA GLU A 139 16.00 10.24 -21.29
C GLU A 139 15.57 10.95 -22.57
N GLY A 140 15.16 12.21 -22.43
CA GLY A 140 14.69 13.04 -23.55
C GLY A 140 13.18 13.08 -23.75
N SER A 141 12.36 12.29 -23.02
CA SER A 141 10.89 12.33 -23.11
C SER A 141 10.20 12.36 -21.75
N PRO A 142 9.92 13.57 -21.19
CA PRO A 142 9.23 13.69 -19.89
C PRO A 142 7.87 13.01 -19.85
N SER A 143 7.15 12.98 -20.98
CA SER A 143 5.83 12.33 -21.09
C SER A 143 5.94 10.83 -20.95
N LEU A 144 6.91 10.19 -21.61
CA LEU A 144 7.13 8.74 -21.49
C LEU A 144 7.58 8.36 -20.07
N GLN A 145 8.38 9.21 -19.45
CA GLN A 145 8.81 9.01 -18.07
C GLN A 145 7.61 9.03 -17.11
N LEU A 146 6.69 10.01 -17.25
CA LEU A 146 5.47 10.07 -16.43
C LEU A 146 4.58 8.84 -16.64
N VAL A 147 4.39 8.44 -17.90
CA VAL A 147 3.61 7.22 -18.23
C VAL A 147 4.23 5.99 -17.59
N SER A 148 5.56 5.83 -17.62
CA SER A 148 6.25 4.69 -17.04
C SER A 148 6.03 4.58 -15.51
N TRP A 149 5.88 5.69 -14.81
CA TRP A 149 5.63 5.69 -13.36
C TRP A 149 4.20 5.23 -13.02
N VAL A 150 3.23 5.56 -13.87
CA VAL A 150 1.82 5.26 -13.65
C VAL A 150 1.43 3.88 -14.20
N LEU A 151 2.15 3.38 -15.20
CA LEU A 151 1.87 2.12 -15.89
C LEU A 151 1.72 0.91 -14.96
N PRO A 152 2.57 0.70 -13.93
CA PRO A 152 2.39 -0.40 -13.00
C PRO A 152 1.05 -0.35 -12.26
N ALA A 153 0.58 0.85 -11.90
CA ALA A 153 -0.71 1.03 -11.26
C ALA A 153 -1.87 0.81 -12.24
N LEU A 154 -1.77 1.31 -13.48
CA LEU A 154 -2.80 1.13 -14.51
C LEU A 154 -3.04 -0.33 -14.85
N ILE A 155 -2.03 -1.18 -14.78
CA ILE A 155 -2.14 -2.62 -15.01
C ILE A 155 -2.50 -3.35 -13.71
N GLY A 156 -1.79 -3.06 -12.62
CA GLY A 156 -1.89 -3.82 -11.38
C GLY A 156 -3.22 -3.60 -10.64
N VAL A 157 -3.78 -2.39 -10.64
CA VAL A 157 -5.03 -2.11 -9.94
C VAL A 157 -6.21 -2.84 -10.57
N PRO A 158 -6.49 -2.77 -11.90
CA PRO A 158 -7.55 -3.55 -12.51
C PRO A 158 -7.36 -5.06 -12.34
N PHE A 159 -6.11 -5.54 -12.44
CA PHE A 159 -5.78 -6.94 -12.23
C PHE A 159 -6.06 -7.39 -10.78
N SER A 160 -5.72 -6.57 -9.80
CA SER A 160 -6.02 -6.81 -8.38
C SER A 160 -7.53 -6.88 -8.13
N ILE A 161 -8.29 -5.95 -8.70
CA ILE A 161 -9.75 -5.91 -8.59
C ILE A 161 -10.37 -7.17 -9.22
N TRP A 162 -9.95 -7.53 -10.43
CA TRP A 162 -10.43 -8.72 -11.12
C TRP A 162 -10.19 -10.01 -10.32
N LEU A 163 -8.95 -10.20 -9.80
CA LEU A 163 -8.63 -11.34 -8.95
C LEU A 163 -9.44 -11.34 -7.65
N SER A 164 -9.56 -10.19 -7.01
CA SER A 164 -10.33 -10.05 -5.77
C SER A 164 -11.81 -10.38 -5.99
N CYS A 165 -12.39 -9.97 -7.11
CA CYS A 165 -13.75 -10.33 -7.48
C CYS A 165 -13.88 -11.84 -7.76
N LYS A 166 -12.92 -12.45 -8.46
CA LYS A 166 -12.90 -13.88 -8.79
C LYS A 166 -12.81 -14.76 -7.54
N TYR A 167 -12.01 -14.36 -6.57
CA TYR A 167 -11.75 -15.12 -5.33
C TYR A 167 -12.52 -14.57 -4.12
N LYS A 168 -13.48 -13.68 -4.34
CA LYS A 168 -14.33 -13.17 -3.26
C LYS A 168 -15.07 -14.32 -2.59
N PRO A 169 -14.98 -14.48 -1.25
CA PRO A 169 -15.72 -15.51 -0.54
C PRO A 169 -17.22 -15.31 -0.77
N LYS A 170 -17.90 -16.36 -1.16
CA LYS A 170 -19.37 -16.36 -1.22
C LYS A 170 -19.86 -16.17 0.21
N SER A 171 -20.59 -15.07 0.46
CA SER A 171 -21.29 -14.87 1.73
C SER A 171 -22.21 -16.09 1.91
N SER A 172 -21.86 -16.96 2.84
CA SER A 172 -22.75 -18.04 3.26
C SER A 172 -23.94 -17.34 3.91
N GLY A 173 -25.06 -17.28 3.18
CA GLY A 173 -26.30 -16.77 3.72
C GLY A 173 -26.56 -17.47 5.05
N ARG A 174 -26.58 -16.69 6.13
CA ARG A 174 -26.92 -17.18 7.46
C ARG A 174 -28.35 -17.70 7.36
N ASN A 175 -28.51 -19.04 7.19
CA ASN A 175 -29.79 -19.70 7.30
C ASN A 175 -30.28 -19.56 8.75
N THR A 176 -30.98 -18.48 9.03
CA THR A 176 -31.65 -18.22 10.32
C THR A 176 -32.94 -19.07 10.48
N SER A 177 -33.16 -20.04 9.58
CA SER A 177 -34.39 -20.84 9.59
C SER A 177 -34.36 -22.12 10.43
N SER A 178 -33.30 -22.41 11.19
CA SER A 178 -33.21 -23.69 11.93
C SER A 178 -33.23 -23.60 13.46
N LEU A 179 -33.56 -22.45 14.05
CA LEU A 179 -33.78 -22.34 15.50
C LEU A 179 -35.27 -22.24 15.81
N LYS A 180 -36.07 -23.24 15.40
CA LYS A 180 -37.34 -23.49 16.09
C LYS A 180 -37.02 -24.25 17.38
N PRO A 181 -37.37 -23.75 18.57
CA PRO A 181 -37.21 -24.50 19.80
C PRO A 181 -38.14 -25.73 19.76
N LYS A 182 -37.57 -26.94 19.95
CA LYS A 182 -38.39 -28.13 20.22
C LYS A 182 -39.14 -27.91 21.52
N VAL A 183 -40.42 -27.67 21.41
CA VAL A 183 -41.33 -27.71 22.57
C VAL A 183 -41.39 -29.15 23.00
N VAL A 184 -40.76 -29.47 24.14
CA VAL A 184 -40.93 -30.73 24.83
C VAL A 184 -42.31 -30.68 25.48
N LYS A 185 -43.24 -31.49 24.96
CA LYS A 185 -44.52 -31.76 25.66
C LYS A 185 -44.22 -32.79 26.73
N SER A 186 -44.45 -32.42 27.98
CA SER A 186 -44.59 -33.28 29.16
C SER A 186 -45.86 -34.10 29.10
#